data_b5a3fc2004f446a7e88ba0c0f6d005d3
#
_entry.id   b5a3fc2004f446a7e88ba0c0f6d005d3
#
_cell.length_a   1.000
_cell.length_b   1.000
_cell.length_c   1.000
_cell.angle_alpha   90.00
_cell.angle_beta   90.00
_cell.angle_gamma   90.00
#
_symmetry.space_group_name_H-M   'P 1'
#
loop_
_entity.id
_entity.type
_entity.pdbx_description
1 polymer ?
#
loop_
_entity_poly.entity_id
_entity_poly.type
_entity_poly.pdbx_seq_one_letter_code
_entity_poly.pdbx_strand_id
1 'polypeptide(L)'
;ANSPSFENEAVLAFFETSGRNLAAAETAATVRHHVALSIVGAERTPENGYFCAKVAQEKLIEASGIPYTIVRATQFMEFLGTIADSSADGIAADDVAALVAEVALAPPRNGTVDIAGPERAPFDEIIARYLKAAGDPRQVVRDPEARYWGGRVEEFSLVPLGEARLGRIGLDEWLRRSRKPA
;
A
#
# COMPACT_ATOMS: atom_id res chain seq x y z
N ALA A 1 -5.79 -6.35 -9.62
CA ALA A 1 -4.81 -7.19 -10.34
C ALA A 1 -3.40 -6.87 -9.85
N ASN A 2 -2.50 -7.84 -9.90
CA ASN A 2 -1.09 -7.67 -9.54
C ASN A 2 -0.22 -8.43 -10.53
N SER A 3 1.05 -8.03 -10.68
CA SER A 3 2.01 -8.72 -11.53
C SER A 3 2.29 -10.14 -11.00
N PRO A 4 2.41 -11.14 -11.87
CA PRO A 4 2.84 -12.47 -11.46
C PRO A 4 4.35 -12.56 -11.15
N SER A 5 5.13 -11.52 -11.48
CA SER A 5 6.56 -11.39 -11.22
C SER A 5 6.85 -10.11 -10.46
N PHE A 6 7.90 -10.11 -9.63
CA PHE A 6 8.42 -8.94 -8.93
C PHE A 6 9.71 -8.40 -9.56
N GLU A 7 10.16 -8.98 -10.69
CA GLU A 7 11.26 -8.42 -11.47
C GLU A 7 10.89 -7.03 -12.01
N ASN A 8 11.79 -6.05 -11.84
CA ASN A 8 11.50 -4.62 -12.08
C ASN A 8 10.91 -4.35 -13.47
N GLU A 9 11.50 -4.92 -14.52
CA GLU A 9 10.99 -4.72 -15.89
C GLU A 9 9.63 -5.38 -16.09
N ALA A 10 9.44 -6.60 -15.56
CA ALA A 10 8.20 -7.35 -15.72
C ALA A 10 7.04 -6.68 -14.97
N VAL A 11 7.28 -6.19 -13.76
CA VAL A 11 6.24 -5.52 -12.96
C VAL A 11 5.86 -4.17 -13.60
N LEU A 12 6.83 -3.41 -14.10
CA LEU A 12 6.57 -2.16 -14.80
C LEU A 12 5.75 -2.41 -16.08
N ALA A 13 6.19 -3.33 -16.93
CA ALA A 13 5.49 -3.70 -18.17
C ALA A 13 4.05 -4.17 -17.89
N PHE A 14 3.84 -4.93 -16.80
CA PHE A 14 2.50 -5.37 -16.40
C PHE A 14 1.59 -4.18 -16.06
N PHE A 15 2.01 -3.27 -15.18
CA PHE A 15 1.18 -2.15 -14.77
C PHE A 15 0.95 -1.15 -15.89
N GLU A 16 1.95 -0.90 -16.75
CA GLU A 16 1.78 -0.04 -17.90
C GLU A 16 0.83 -0.63 -18.95
N THR A 17 0.99 -1.91 -19.29
CA THR A 17 0.15 -2.55 -20.31
C THR A 17 -1.28 -2.71 -19.83
N SER A 18 -1.47 -3.25 -18.61
CA SER A 18 -2.79 -3.41 -18.03
C SER A 18 -3.49 -2.07 -17.80
N GLY A 19 -2.75 -1.05 -17.36
CA GLY A 19 -3.27 0.31 -17.17
C GLY A 19 -3.77 0.94 -18.46
N ARG A 20 -2.99 0.86 -19.56
CA ARG A 20 -3.42 1.34 -20.88
C ARG A 20 -4.65 0.60 -21.40
N ASN A 21 -4.66 -0.73 -21.28
CA ASN A 21 -5.80 -1.54 -21.73
C ASN A 21 -7.07 -1.22 -20.93
N LEU A 22 -6.94 -1.06 -19.61
CA LEU A 22 -8.06 -0.71 -18.75
C LEU A 22 -8.60 0.67 -19.07
N ALA A 23 -7.74 1.68 -19.19
CA ALA A 23 -8.15 3.04 -19.55
C ALA A 23 -8.85 3.11 -20.92
N ALA A 24 -8.39 2.34 -21.92
CA ALA A 24 -9.05 2.25 -23.22
C ALA A 24 -10.46 1.63 -23.10
N ALA A 25 -10.61 0.55 -22.32
CA ALA A 25 -11.89 -0.10 -22.10
C ALA A 25 -12.86 0.80 -21.30
N GLU A 26 -12.37 1.49 -20.29
CA GLU A 26 -13.14 2.42 -19.46
C GLU A 26 -13.63 3.64 -20.26
N THR A 27 -12.77 4.16 -21.14
CA THR A 27 -13.16 5.24 -22.06
C THR A 27 -14.28 4.78 -22.99
N ALA A 28 -14.14 3.60 -23.59
CA ALA A 28 -15.17 3.03 -24.46
C ALA A 28 -16.50 2.78 -23.72
N ALA A 29 -16.42 2.39 -22.45
CA ALA A 29 -17.57 2.16 -21.58
C ALA A 29 -18.13 3.42 -20.91
N THR A 30 -17.55 4.57 -21.14
CA THR A 30 -17.92 5.87 -20.53
C THR A 30 -17.93 5.79 -19.01
N VAL A 31 -16.89 5.19 -18.43
CA VAL A 31 -16.74 5.04 -16.97
C VAL A 31 -16.63 6.44 -16.35
N ARG A 32 -17.36 6.67 -15.27
CA ARG A 32 -17.46 7.97 -14.61
C ARG A 32 -16.60 8.12 -13.37
N HIS A 33 -16.02 7.03 -12.89
CA HIS A 33 -15.12 7.07 -11.74
C HIS A 33 -14.19 5.86 -11.76
N HIS A 34 -12.90 6.09 -12.00
CA HIS A 34 -11.84 5.09 -11.80
C HIS A 34 -11.31 5.19 -10.37
N VAL A 35 -11.31 4.09 -9.64
CA VAL A 35 -10.71 4.01 -8.31
C VAL A 35 -9.56 3.03 -8.33
N ALA A 36 -8.37 3.51 -7.98
CA ALA A 36 -7.16 2.68 -7.92
C ALA A 36 -6.59 2.65 -6.51
N LEU A 37 -6.18 1.45 -6.07
CA LEU A 37 -5.41 1.28 -4.84
C LEU A 37 -3.92 1.38 -5.16
N SER A 38 -3.21 2.24 -4.44
CA SER A 38 -1.77 2.47 -4.55
C SER A 38 -1.12 2.50 -3.17
N ILE A 39 0.09 3.03 -3.08
CA ILE A 39 0.95 2.94 -1.89
C ILE A 39 1.36 4.34 -1.45
N VAL A 40 1.21 4.63 -0.15
CA VAL A 40 1.72 5.85 0.46
C VAL A 40 3.25 5.87 0.33
N GLY A 41 3.77 6.96 -0.24
CA GLY A 41 5.21 7.16 -0.35
C GLY A 41 5.91 6.39 -1.47
N ALA A 42 5.17 5.77 -2.39
CA ALA A 42 5.78 5.06 -3.52
C ALA A 42 6.74 5.98 -4.32
N GLU A 43 6.41 7.26 -4.46
CA GLU A 43 7.24 8.26 -5.14
C GLU A 43 8.52 8.63 -4.37
N ARG A 44 8.58 8.34 -3.08
CA ARG A 44 9.73 8.64 -2.20
C ARG A 44 10.74 7.50 -2.09
N THR A 45 10.45 6.36 -2.75
CA THR A 45 11.32 5.17 -2.73
C THR A 45 11.60 4.70 -4.17
N PRO A 46 12.31 5.52 -4.97
CA PRO A 46 12.51 5.26 -6.41
C PRO A 46 13.41 4.05 -6.72
N GLU A 47 14.11 3.52 -5.74
CA GLU A 47 14.93 2.32 -5.88
C GLU A 47 14.09 1.03 -5.83
N ASN A 48 12.84 1.11 -5.37
CA ASN A 48 11.92 -0.02 -5.32
C ASN A 48 11.16 -0.15 -6.65
N GLY A 49 11.45 -1.17 -7.44
CA GLY A 49 10.87 -1.37 -8.77
C GLY A 49 9.35 -1.55 -8.76
N TYR A 50 8.79 -2.19 -7.74
CA TYR A 50 7.33 -2.32 -7.59
C TYR A 50 6.68 -0.94 -7.35
N PHE A 51 7.30 -0.08 -6.53
CA PHE A 51 6.80 1.27 -6.28
C PHE A 51 6.91 2.15 -7.53
N CYS A 52 8.01 2.03 -8.28
CA CYS A 52 8.13 2.70 -9.58
C CYS A 52 6.99 2.32 -10.53
N ALA A 53 6.66 1.03 -10.59
CA ALA A 53 5.55 0.55 -11.41
C ALA A 53 4.18 1.07 -10.92
N LYS A 54 3.98 1.21 -9.61
CA LYS A 54 2.77 1.83 -9.05
C LYS A 54 2.68 3.31 -9.39
N VAL A 55 3.78 4.05 -9.31
CA VAL A 55 3.84 5.46 -9.73
C VAL A 55 3.57 5.60 -11.23
N ALA A 56 4.08 4.70 -12.07
CA ALA A 56 3.77 4.68 -13.49
C ALA A 56 2.28 4.42 -13.75
N GLN A 57 1.65 3.51 -13.00
CA GLN A 57 0.21 3.27 -13.05
C GLN A 57 -0.59 4.54 -12.68
N GLU A 58 -0.22 5.22 -11.60
CA GLU A 58 -0.88 6.46 -11.19
C GLU A 58 -0.84 7.52 -12.30
N LYS A 59 0.33 7.73 -12.90
CA LYS A 59 0.50 8.68 -14.02
C LYS A 59 -0.35 8.33 -15.23
N LEU A 60 -0.52 7.05 -15.54
CA LEU A 60 -1.42 6.61 -16.63
C LEU A 60 -2.88 6.92 -16.32
N ILE A 61 -3.30 6.73 -15.06
CA ILE A 61 -4.66 7.07 -14.61
C ILE A 61 -4.89 8.57 -14.70
N GLU A 62 -3.97 9.38 -14.20
CA GLU A 62 -4.02 10.85 -14.26
C GLU A 62 -4.13 11.37 -15.70
N ALA A 63 -3.39 10.75 -16.63
CA ALA A 63 -3.37 11.13 -18.04
C ALA A 63 -4.56 10.57 -18.85
N SER A 64 -5.37 9.68 -18.29
CA SER A 64 -6.46 8.99 -19.02
C SER A 64 -7.63 9.88 -19.43
N GLY A 65 -7.82 11.02 -18.75
CA GLY A 65 -9.00 11.87 -18.90
C GLY A 65 -10.27 11.32 -18.24
N ILE A 66 -10.22 10.13 -17.64
CA ILE A 66 -11.34 9.54 -16.89
C ILE A 66 -11.35 10.16 -15.48
N PRO A 67 -12.51 10.58 -14.94
CA PRO A 67 -12.59 11.02 -13.54
C PRO A 67 -12.08 9.93 -12.60
N TYR A 68 -11.20 10.27 -11.66
CA TYR A 68 -10.51 9.25 -10.87
C TYR A 68 -10.35 9.63 -9.39
N THR A 69 -10.05 8.62 -8.57
CA THR A 69 -9.49 8.78 -7.23
C THR A 69 -8.45 7.68 -6.98
N ILE A 70 -7.22 8.07 -6.68
CA ILE A 70 -6.16 7.14 -6.29
C ILE A 70 -6.13 7.07 -4.76
N VAL A 71 -6.35 5.89 -4.22
CA VAL A 71 -6.27 5.62 -2.78
C VAL A 71 -4.90 5.05 -2.49
N ARG A 72 -4.05 5.80 -1.82
CA ARG A 72 -2.73 5.34 -1.37
C ARG A 72 -2.85 4.82 0.06
N ALA A 73 -2.58 3.55 0.26
CA ALA A 73 -2.60 2.91 1.58
C ALA A 73 -1.17 2.78 2.14
N THR A 74 -1.03 2.87 3.46
CA THR A 74 0.16 2.38 4.15
C THR A 74 0.25 0.86 4.02
N GLN A 75 1.32 0.24 4.48
CA GLN A 75 1.52 -1.20 4.30
C GLN A 75 0.43 -2.01 5.01
N PHE A 76 0.05 -3.15 4.43
CA PHE A 76 -1.00 -3.99 5.02
C PHE A 76 -0.44 -4.85 6.16
N MET A 77 -1.15 -4.90 7.27
CA MET A 77 -0.78 -5.76 8.41
C MET A 77 -0.72 -7.23 8.04
N GLU A 78 -1.49 -7.67 7.05
CA GLU A 78 -1.49 -9.01 6.48
C GLU A 78 -0.14 -9.44 5.87
N PHE A 79 0.72 -8.47 5.54
CA PHE A 79 2.07 -8.73 5.03
C PHE A 79 3.16 -8.70 6.11
N LEU A 80 2.83 -8.43 7.39
CA LEU A 80 3.82 -8.33 8.47
C LEU A 80 4.70 -9.58 8.59
N GLY A 81 4.15 -10.77 8.37
CA GLY A 81 4.94 -12.00 8.34
C GLY A 81 5.99 -12.03 7.24
N THR A 82 5.67 -11.54 6.05
CA THR A 82 6.59 -11.43 4.91
C THR A 82 7.55 -10.26 5.08
N ILE A 83 7.09 -9.23 5.78
CA ILE A 83 7.80 -7.98 6.03
C ILE A 83 8.74 -8.11 7.24
N ALA A 84 8.58 -9.10 8.12
CA ALA A 84 9.49 -9.34 9.23
C ALA A 84 10.98 -9.44 8.81
N ASP A 85 11.21 -9.49 7.48
CA ASP A 85 12.51 -9.39 6.84
C ASP A 85 12.82 -7.97 6.30
N SER A 86 11.92 -6.97 6.48
CA SER A 86 12.04 -5.56 5.98
C SER A 86 11.01 -4.62 6.62
N SER A 87 11.09 -3.31 6.49
CA SER A 87 10.38 -2.29 7.33
C SER A 87 9.20 -1.49 6.74
N ALA A 88 8.05 -1.26 7.46
CA ALA A 88 6.97 -0.25 7.19
C ALA A 88 5.77 -0.22 8.20
N ASP A 89 4.97 0.89 8.25
CA ASP A 89 3.73 1.05 9.01
C ASP A 89 2.56 0.24 8.42
N GLY A 90 1.59 -0.18 9.25
CA GLY A 90 0.53 -1.10 8.83
C GLY A 90 -0.90 -0.57 8.95
N ILE A 91 -1.74 -0.90 7.95
CA ILE A 91 -3.21 -0.77 7.97
C ILE A 91 -3.84 -2.16 7.76
N ALA A 92 -4.92 -2.47 8.47
CA ALA A 92 -5.66 -3.73 8.27
C ALA A 92 -6.39 -3.74 6.91
N ALA A 93 -6.37 -4.86 6.20
CA ALA A 93 -7.04 -5.00 4.89
C ALA A 93 -8.55 -4.73 4.98
N ASP A 94 -9.21 -5.05 6.09
CA ASP A 94 -10.61 -4.73 6.32
C ASP A 94 -10.87 -3.22 6.33
N ASP A 95 -9.99 -2.43 6.95
CA ASP A 95 -10.08 -0.97 6.93
C ASP A 95 -9.81 -0.41 5.53
N VAL A 96 -8.85 -0.98 4.79
CA VAL A 96 -8.61 -0.60 3.39
C VAL A 96 -9.85 -0.84 2.55
N ALA A 97 -10.47 -2.02 2.68
CA ALA A 97 -11.68 -2.36 1.94
C ALA A 97 -12.83 -1.38 2.24
N ALA A 98 -13.06 -1.05 3.51
CA ALA A 98 -14.09 -0.10 3.92
C ALA A 98 -13.84 1.31 3.35
N LEU A 99 -12.61 1.82 3.49
CA LEU A 99 -12.24 3.16 3.01
C LEU A 99 -12.24 3.26 1.48
N VAL A 100 -11.83 2.21 0.76
CA VAL A 100 -11.93 2.15 -0.71
C VAL A 100 -13.39 2.13 -1.16
N ALA A 101 -14.26 1.39 -0.46
CA ALA A 101 -15.69 1.37 -0.76
C ALA A 101 -16.33 2.76 -0.56
N GLU A 102 -15.99 3.47 0.51
CA GLU A 102 -16.44 4.86 0.73
C GLU A 102 -16.00 5.77 -0.42
N VAL A 103 -14.74 5.67 -0.85
CA VAL A 103 -14.20 6.44 -1.97
C VAL A 103 -14.91 6.12 -3.27
N ALA A 104 -15.20 4.83 -3.53
CA ALA A 104 -15.87 4.40 -4.76
C ALA A 104 -17.32 4.91 -4.86
N LEU A 105 -17.98 5.12 -3.72
CA LEU A 105 -19.34 5.67 -3.65
C LEU A 105 -19.39 7.21 -3.63
N ALA A 106 -18.25 7.86 -3.40
CA ALA A 106 -18.13 9.32 -3.39
C ALA A 106 -17.89 9.87 -4.82
N PRO A 107 -18.10 11.17 -5.05
CA PRO A 107 -17.67 11.81 -6.30
C PRO A 107 -16.16 11.69 -6.52
N PRO A 108 -15.70 11.58 -7.79
CA PRO A 108 -14.29 11.56 -8.13
C PRO A 108 -13.56 12.81 -7.60
N ARG A 109 -12.37 12.59 -7.01
CA ARG A 109 -11.54 13.71 -6.51
C ARG A 109 -10.60 14.27 -7.57
N ASN A 110 -10.34 13.53 -8.63
CA ASN A 110 -9.28 13.82 -9.62
C ASN A 110 -7.94 14.09 -8.91
N GLY A 111 -7.60 13.20 -8.00
CA GLY A 111 -6.42 13.31 -7.13
C GLY A 111 -6.25 12.10 -6.23
N THR A 112 -5.35 12.21 -5.26
CA THR A 112 -5.02 11.16 -4.30
C THR A 112 -5.75 11.33 -2.97
N VAL A 113 -5.94 10.21 -2.27
CA VAL A 113 -6.40 10.12 -0.87
C VAL A 113 -5.47 9.14 -0.17
N ASP A 114 -4.77 9.61 0.85
CA ASP A 114 -3.99 8.73 1.71
C ASP A 114 -4.88 8.06 2.76
N ILE A 115 -4.66 6.77 2.99
CA ILE A 115 -5.29 6.00 4.06
C ILE A 115 -4.21 5.32 4.90
N ALA A 116 -4.39 5.30 6.22
CA ALA A 116 -3.42 4.74 7.15
C ALA A 116 -4.12 4.02 8.31
N GLY A 117 -3.39 3.15 9.00
CA GLY A 117 -3.85 2.61 10.27
C GLY A 117 -3.97 3.71 11.33
N PRO A 118 -4.70 3.44 12.43
CA PRO A 118 -4.92 4.43 13.50
C PRO A 118 -3.66 4.65 14.36
N GLU A 119 -2.67 3.79 14.23
CA GLU A 119 -1.44 3.79 15.02
C GLU A 119 -0.23 3.98 14.10
N ARG A 120 0.60 4.96 14.45
CA ARG A 120 1.92 5.15 13.85
C ARG A 120 2.98 4.75 14.85
N ALA A 121 3.85 3.84 14.48
CA ALA A 121 4.99 3.42 15.29
C ALA A 121 6.20 3.07 14.40
N PRO A 122 7.43 3.10 14.95
CA PRO A 122 8.60 2.60 14.24
C PRO A 122 8.39 1.14 13.84
N PHE A 123 8.89 0.79 12.69
CA PHE A 123 8.57 -0.50 12.09
C PHE A 123 9.20 -1.68 12.83
N ASP A 124 10.40 -1.47 13.35
CA ASP A 124 11.05 -2.44 14.25
C ASP A 124 10.15 -2.75 15.47
N GLU A 125 9.43 -1.76 16.01
CA GLU A 125 8.48 -1.95 17.09
C GLU A 125 7.25 -2.76 16.64
N ILE A 126 6.67 -2.43 15.48
CA ILE A 126 5.52 -3.15 14.92
C ILE A 126 5.87 -4.61 14.68
N ILE A 127 7.04 -4.88 14.06
CA ILE A 127 7.50 -6.24 13.82
C ILE A 127 7.81 -6.98 15.13
N ALA A 128 8.44 -6.33 16.11
CA ALA A 128 8.71 -6.95 17.39
C ALA A 128 7.40 -7.39 18.09
N ARG A 129 6.36 -6.53 18.06
CA ARG A 129 5.03 -6.86 18.60
C ARG A 129 4.38 -8.00 17.82
N TYR A 130 4.48 -8.01 16.49
CA TYR A 130 3.98 -9.09 15.66
C TYR A 130 4.65 -10.42 15.96
N LEU A 131 6.00 -10.49 15.96
CA LEU A 131 6.76 -11.70 16.25
C LEU A 131 6.46 -12.23 17.64
N LYS A 132 6.41 -11.37 18.66
CA LYS A 132 6.01 -11.74 20.02
C LYS A 132 4.60 -12.34 20.04
N ALA A 133 3.67 -11.76 19.34
CA ALA A 133 2.31 -12.26 19.27
C ALA A 133 2.21 -13.60 18.50
N ALA A 134 3.04 -13.79 17.47
CA ALA A 134 3.13 -15.04 16.71
C ALA A 134 3.85 -16.18 17.48
N GLY A 135 4.50 -15.88 18.60
CA GLY A 135 5.36 -16.83 19.32
C GLY A 135 6.66 -17.13 18.56
N ASP A 136 7.06 -16.24 17.67
CA ASP A 136 8.29 -16.36 16.88
C ASP A 136 9.50 -15.91 17.73
N PRO A 137 10.55 -16.75 17.88
CA PRO A 137 11.69 -16.42 18.71
C PRO A 137 12.69 -15.44 18.07
N ARG A 138 12.50 -15.04 16.82
CA ARG A 138 13.39 -14.10 16.14
C ARG A 138 13.42 -12.76 16.87
N GLN A 139 14.60 -12.15 16.89
CA GLN A 139 14.80 -10.81 17.44
C GLN A 139 14.86 -9.79 16.32
N VAL A 140 14.20 -8.67 16.50
CA VAL A 140 14.30 -7.53 15.59
C VAL A 140 15.55 -6.74 15.93
N VAL A 141 16.39 -6.52 14.95
CA VAL A 141 17.60 -5.67 15.06
C VAL A 141 17.40 -4.46 14.18
N ARG A 142 17.54 -3.26 14.78
CA ARG A 142 17.49 -2.02 14.01
C ARG A 142 18.78 -1.88 13.19
N ASP A 143 18.62 -1.88 11.85
CA ASP A 143 19.72 -1.69 10.92
C ASP A 143 19.38 -0.50 9.99
N PRO A 144 20.12 0.64 10.11
CA PRO A 144 19.89 1.81 9.28
C PRO A 144 20.23 1.60 7.79
N GLU A 145 20.97 0.54 7.46
CA GLU A 145 21.29 0.18 6.07
C GLU A 145 20.31 -0.86 5.48
N ALA A 146 19.35 -1.34 6.27
CA ALA A 146 18.34 -2.28 5.80
C ALA A 146 17.57 -1.70 4.60
N ARG A 147 17.25 -2.58 3.65
CA ARG A 147 16.54 -2.22 2.41
C ARG A 147 15.14 -2.80 2.41
N TYR A 148 14.17 -1.99 2.05
CA TYR A 148 12.80 -2.44 1.86
C TYR A 148 12.57 -2.83 0.39
N TRP A 149 12.57 -4.13 0.10
CA TRP A 149 12.46 -4.65 -1.27
C TRP A 149 13.43 -3.97 -2.24
N GLY A 150 14.69 -3.83 -1.81
CA GLY A 150 15.76 -3.19 -2.57
C GLY A 150 15.85 -1.67 -2.44
N GLY A 151 14.80 -0.99 -2.02
CA GLY A 151 14.79 0.44 -1.83
C GLY A 151 15.24 0.89 -0.43
N ARG A 152 15.89 2.04 -0.34
CA ARG A 152 16.18 2.69 0.95
C ARG A 152 14.88 3.31 1.48
N VAL A 153 14.61 3.09 2.76
CA VAL A 153 13.48 3.73 3.47
C VAL A 153 14.00 4.54 4.65
N GLU A 154 13.42 5.70 4.83
CA GLU A 154 13.67 6.63 5.93
C GLU A 154 12.39 6.77 6.76
N GLU A 155 12.46 7.46 7.89
CA GLU A 155 11.36 7.63 8.84
C GLU A 155 10.03 8.06 8.19
N PHE A 156 10.11 8.87 7.13
CA PHE A 156 8.93 9.43 6.46
C PHE A 156 8.65 8.81 5.07
N SER A 157 9.39 7.78 4.66
CA SER A 157 9.26 7.22 3.31
C SER A 157 7.90 6.63 3.04
N LEU A 158 7.31 5.91 4.00
CA LEU A 158 6.10 5.11 3.81
C LEU A 158 4.92 5.56 4.69
N VAL A 159 4.95 6.79 5.19
CA VAL A 159 3.89 7.38 6.02
C VAL A 159 3.25 8.57 5.30
N PRO A 160 1.96 8.87 5.53
CA PRO A 160 1.35 10.09 5.04
C PRO A 160 2.09 11.33 5.56
N LEU A 161 2.38 12.29 4.68
CA LEU A 161 2.97 13.57 5.05
C LEU A 161 1.93 14.68 5.28
N GLY A 162 0.69 14.40 4.97
CA GLY A 162 -0.44 15.31 5.11
C GLY A 162 -1.63 14.62 5.76
N GLU A 163 -2.81 15.12 5.44
CA GLU A 163 -4.06 14.57 5.94
C GLU A 163 -4.30 13.17 5.36
N ALA A 164 -4.59 12.19 6.23
CA ALA A 164 -4.95 10.84 5.85
C ALA A 164 -6.27 10.42 6.50
N ARG A 165 -7.03 9.55 5.84
CA ARG A 165 -8.16 8.88 6.47
C ARG A 165 -7.63 7.70 7.27
N LEU A 166 -7.98 7.66 8.56
CA LEU A 166 -7.51 6.61 9.46
C LEU A 166 -8.49 5.44 9.50
N GLY A 167 -7.95 4.22 9.42
CA GLY A 167 -8.65 3.00 9.76
C GLY A 167 -8.97 2.95 11.25
N ARG A 168 -9.68 1.91 11.66
CA ARG A 168 -10.14 1.71 13.06
C ARG A 168 -9.42 0.56 13.76
N ILE A 169 -8.83 -0.35 12.98
CA ILE A 169 -8.21 -1.57 13.47
C ILE A 169 -6.72 -1.31 13.72
N GLY A 170 -6.35 -1.12 14.99
CA GLY A 170 -4.95 -1.04 15.41
C GLY A 170 -4.27 -2.42 15.43
N LEU A 171 -2.95 -2.45 15.56
CA LEU A 171 -2.13 -3.67 15.51
C LEU A 171 -2.59 -4.73 16.54
N ASP A 172 -2.82 -4.35 17.77
CA ASP A 172 -3.22 -5.31 18.83
C ASP A 172 -4.61 -5.91 18.56
N GLU A 173 -5.53 -5.12 18.03
CA GLU A 173 -6.85 -5.60 17.63
C GLU A 173 -6.74 -6.57 16.45
N TRP A 174 -5.96 -6.21 15.43
CA TRP A 174 -5.71 -7.07 14.27
C TRP A 174 -5.05 -8.39 14.70
N LEU A 175 -4.02 -8.36 15.56
CA LEU A 175 -3.37 -9.54 16.09
C LEU A 175 -4.33 -10.45 16.85
N ARG A 176 -5.30 -9.89 17.61
CA ARG A 176 -6.33 -10.68 18.29
C ARG A 176 -7.28 -11.36 17.30
N ARG A 177 -7.69 -10.67 16.24
CA ARG A 177 -8.58 -11.20 15.20
C ARG A 177 -7.90 -12.27 14.34
N SER A 178 -6.61 -12.09 14.04
CA SER A 178 -5.82 -13.02 13.22
C SER A 178 -5.49 -14.33 13.93
N ARG A 179 -5.56 -14.37 15.27
CA ARG A 179 -5.44 -15.59 16.04
C ARG A 179 -6.74 -16.37 15.92
N LYS A 180 -6.78 -17.37 15.01
CA LYS A 180 -7.88 -18.34 15.02
C LYS A 180 -7.90 -19.05 16.41
N PRO A 181 -9.07 -19.22 17.03
CA PRO A 181 -9.17 -20.14 18.15
C PRO A 181 -8.72 -21.53 17.68
N ALA A 182 -7.85 -22.15 18.48
CA ALA A 182 -7.39 -23.52 18.28
C ALA A 182 -8.55 -24.52 18.40
#